data_ace4aef8f676ec3d4fc79e02bda64f73
#
_entry.id   ace4aef8f676ec3d4fc79e02bda64f73
#
_cell.length_a   1.000
_cell.length_b   1.000
_cell.length_c   1.000
_cell.angle_alpha   90.00
_cell.angle_beta   90.00
_cell.angle_gamma   90.00
#
_symmetry.space_group_name_H-M   'P 1'
#
loop_
_entity.id
_entity.type
_entity.pdbx_description
1 polymer ?
#
loop_
_entity_poly.entity_id
_entity_poly.type
_entity_poly.pdbx_seq_one_letter_code
_entity_poly.pdbx_strand_id
1 'polypeptide(L)'
;MTDNSNIPDGFKASGVSITGLRKSYGSNEVLKGIDLVVKPGEVVCLIGPSGSGKSTLLRCVNLLEQPNGGTIHVGGFETTDPDVDLDKMRQKVGMVFQQFNLFPHLTVTENCTVAQTKVLKRQASQAKEVAQKNLTHVGLADFGDRYPDELSGGQQQRVAIARALSMDPTLMLFDEPTSALDPETVGEVLAIMRSLAKAGMTMLVVTHEMSFAKEVADRVIFMDGGVVVEEGPAKDVIGNPQQPRTQDFLKRVLDPTHVQIAE
;
A
#
# COMPACT_ATOMS: atom_id res chain seq x y z
N MET A 1 15.56 -10.08 -21.13
CA MET A 1 14.26 -9.69 -21.74
C MET A 1 13.22 -10.54 -21.04
N THR A 2 12.64 -10.06 -19.95
CA THR A 2 11.56 -10.74 -19.23
C THR A 2 10.26 -10.45 -19.95
N ASP A 3 9.64 -11.53 -20.43
CA ASP A 3 8.37 -11.53 -21.12
C ASP A 3 7.26 -10.97 -20.22
N ASN A 4 6.71 -9.82 -20.58
CA ASN A 4 5.71 -9.04 -19.81
C ASN A 4 4.26 -9.49 -20.11
N SER A 5 4.03 -10.71 -20.59
CA SER A 5 2.73 -11.17 -21.09
C SER A 5 1.72 -11.65 -20.02
N ASN A 6 2.03 -11.52 -18.71
CA ASN A 6 1.17 -12.05 -17.64
C ASN A 6 0.47 -10.99 -16.77
N ILE A 7 0.33 -9.75 -17.26
CA ILE A 7 -0.46 -8.73 -16.55
C ILE A 7 -1.95 -9.00 -16.84
N PRO A 8 -2.81 -9.13 -15.80
CA PRO A 8 -4.25 -9.28 -16.01
C PRO A 8 -4.81 -8.06 -16.75
N ASP A 9 -5.64 -8.28 -17.78
CA ASP A 9 -6.37 -7.22 -18.46
C ASP A 9 -7.21 -6.43 -17.47
N GLY A 10 -6.83 -5.16 -17.25
CA GLY A 10 -7.58 -4.10 -16.61
C GLY A 10 -8.16 -4.40 -15.23
N PHE A 11 -7.54 -3.85 -14.16
CA PHE A 11 -8.18 -3.83 -12.84
C PHE A 11 -9.43 -2.95 -12.86
N LYS A 12 -10.49 -3.38 -12.11
CA LYS A 12 -11.60 -2.50 -11.78
C LYS A 12 -11.10 -1.51 -10.73
N ALA A 13 -10.69 -0.34 -11.16
CA ALA A 13 -10.12 0.68 -10.28
C ALA A 13 -11.20 1.42 -9.48
N SER A 14 -10.99 1.61 -8.20
CA SER A 14 -11.81 2.48 -7.33
C SER A 14 -10.95 3.60 -6.75
N GLY A 15 -11.51 4.81 -6.67
CA GLY A 15 -10.86 5.93 -5.99
C GLY A 15 -11.10 5.94 -4.48
N VAL A 16 -10.39 6.86 -3.81
CA VAL A 16 -10.55 7.20 -2.40
C VAL A 16 -10.85 8.69 -2.29
N SER A 17 -11.80 9.07 -1.42
CA SER A 17 -12.02 10.46 -1.04
C SER A 17 -12.06 10.55 0.47
N ILE A 18 -11.26 11.43 1.04
CA ILE A 18 -11.12 11.67 2.47
C ILE A 18 -11.39 13.16 2.70
N THR A 19 -12.24 13.48 3.66
CA THR A 19 -12.57 14.85 4.02
C THR A 19 -12.47 15.07 5.52
N GLY A 20 -11.63 16.01 5.93
CA GLY A 20 -11.46 16.44 7.32
C GLY A 20 -11.07 15.33 8.29
N LEU A 21 -10.31 14.32 7.85
CA LEU A 21 -10.01 13.13 8.64
C LEU A 21 -9.18 13.46 9.88
N ARG A 22 -9.68 13.03 11.04
CA ARG A 22 -9.02 13.21 12.35
C ARG A 22 -8.85 11.87 13.05
N LYS A 23 -7.69 11.68 13.67
CA LYS A 23 -7.40 10.52 14.52
C LYS A 23 -6.56 10.93 15.71
N SER A 24 -6.99 10.50 16.89
CA SER A 24 -6.26 10.68 18.14
C SER A 24 -6.08 9.35 18.87
N TYR A 25 -4.99 9.23 19.60
CA TYR A 25 -4.71 8.16 20.55
C TYR A 25 -4.55 8.81 21.93
N GLY A 26 -5.60 8.71 22.77
CA GLY A 26 -5.69 9.47 24.00
C GLY A 26 -5.70 10.98 23.72
N SER A 27 -4.78 11.74 24.31
CA SER A 27 -4.63 13.18 24.08
C SER A 27 -3.77 13.55 22.86
N ASN A 28 -3.13 12.57 22.21
CA ASN A 28 -2.26 12.83 21.07
C ASN A 28 -3.03 12.77 19.75
N GLU A 29 -3.26 13.93 19.11
CA GLU A 29 -3.88 14.01 17.80
C GLU A 29 -2.85 13.74 16.70
N VAL A 30 -2.98 12.60 16.01
CA VAL A 30 -2.05 12.10 14.97
C VAL A 30 -2.47 12.56 13.57
N LEU A 31 -3.76 12.61 13.28
CA LEU A 31 -4.30 13.19 12.04
C LEU A 31 -5.17 14.39 12.38
N LYS A 32 -4.87 15.52 11.75
CA LYS A 32 -5.39 16.84 12.15
C LYS A 32 -6.24 17.49 11.06
N GLY A 33 -7.18 16.73 10.48
CA GLY A 33 -8.05 17.23 9.42
C GLY A 33 -7.41 17.03 8.04
N ILE A 34 -7.20 15.78 7.64
CA ILE A 34 -6.64 15.44 6.33
C ILE A 34 -7.74 15.43 5.28
N ASP A 35 -7.51 16.15 4.20
CA ASP A 35 -8.26 16.07 2.96
C ASP A 35 -7.40 15.41 1.88
N LEU A 36 -7.95 14.40 1.20
CA LEU A 36 -7.21 13.64 0.18
C LEU A 36 -8.19 13.01 -0.81
N VAL A 37 -7.87 13.12 -2.10
CA VAL A 37 -8.58 12.40 -3.16
C VAL A 37 -7.57 11.57 -3.95
N VAL A 38 -7.84 10.29 -4.13
CA VAL A 38 -7.10 9.39 -5.05
C VAL A 38 -8.06 9.00 -6.16
N LYS A 39 -7.69 9.27 -7.41
CA LYS A 39 -8.52 8.92 -8.58
C LYS A 39 -8.40 7.44 -8.90
N PRO A 40 -9.42 6.82 -9.53
CA PRO A 40 -9.29 5.46 -10.05
C PRO A 40 -8.08 5.33 -11.00
N GLY A 41 -7.24 4.32 -10.78
CA GLY A 41 -6.02 4.08 -11.54
C GLY A 41 -4.82 4.97 -11.17
N GLU A 42 -5.00 5.90 -10.22
CA GLU A 42 -3.92 6.78 -9.77
C GLU A 42 -3.02 6.07 -8.74
N VAL A 43 -1.72 6.31 -8.84
CA VAL A 43 -0.73 5.91 -7.85
C VAL A 43 -0.31 7.13 -7.03
N VAL A 44 -0.65 7.13 -5.75
CA VAL A 44 -0.28 8.20 -4.81
C VAL A 44 0.69 7.67 -3.76
N CYS A 45 1.85 8.31 -3.64
CA CYS A 45 2.81 8.00 -2.59
C CYS A 45 2.73 9.01 -1.43
N LEU A 46 2.65 8.49 -0.20
CA LEU A 46 2.72 9.24 1.05
C LEU A 46 4.17 9.19 1.56
N ILE A 47 4.82 10.33 1.68
CA ILE A 47 6.17 10.46 2.21
C ILE A 47 6.18 11.38 3.42
N GLY A 48 7.25 11.35 4.22
CA GLY A 48 7.42 12.21 5.39
C GLY A 48 8.09 11.49 6.55
N PRO A 49 8.46 12.21 7.63
CA PRO A 49 9.14 11.63 8.79
C PRO A 49 8.30 10.56 9.49
N SER A 50 8.98 9.71 10.28
CA SER A 50 8.31 8.77 11.16
C SER A 50 7.41 9.51 12.15
N GLY A 51 6.23 8.96 12.43
CA GLY A 51 5.25 9.60 13.32
C GLY A 51 4.41 10.70 12.67
N SER A 52 4.57 11.01 11.38
CA SER A 52 3.75 12.04 10.70
C SER A 52 2.30 11.62 10.40
N GLY A 53 1.91 10.37 10.69
CA GLY A 53 0.53 9.88 10.56
C GLY A 53 0.26 9.05 9.28
N LYS A 54 1.24 8.80 8.41
CA LYS A 54 1.07 8.10 7.11
C LYS A 54 0.41 6.72 7.26
N SER A 55 0.97 5.84 8.08
CA SER A 55 0.43 4.49 8.33
C SER A 55 -0.95 4.55 9.02
N THR A 56 -1.16 5.54 9.90
CA THR A 56 -2.46 5.77 10.53
C THR A 56 -3.50 6.16 9.50
N LEU A 57 -3.17 7.06 8.56
CA LEU A 57 -4.04 7.45 7.46
C LEU A 57 -4.42 6.22 6.62
N LEU A 58 -3.44 5.40 6.23
CA LEU A 58 -3.69 4.17 5.47
C LEU A 58 -4.64 3.22 6.20
N ARG A 59 -4.42 3.03 7.51
CA ARG A 59 -5.25 2.14 8.35
C ARG A 59 -6.65 2.69 8.59
N CYS A 60 -6.85 3.99 8.54
CA CYS A 60 -8.18 4.58 8.58
C CYS A 60 -8.95 4.31 7.27
N VAL A 61 -8.29 4.26 6.11
CA VAL A 61 -8.95 4.01 4.82
C VAL A 61 -9.70 2.68 4.78
N ASN A 62 -9.12 1.62 5.37
CA ASN A 62 -9.77 0.30 5.45
C ASN A 62 -10.39 0.01 6.82
N LEU A 63 -10.50 1.03 7.70
CA LEU A 63 -11.02 0.94 9.06
C LEU A 63 -10.35 -0.14 9.94
N LEU A 64 -9.07 -0.37 9.76
CA LEU A 64 -8.24 -1.02 10.79
C LEU A 64 -8.03 -0.09 11.99
N GLU A 65 -8.06 1.22 11.74
CA GLU A 65 -8.09 2.27 12.75
C GLU A 65 -9.36 3.09 12.59
N GLN A 66 -10.17 3.16 13.65
CA GLN A 66 -11.39 3.98 13.64
C GLN A 66 -11.01 5.45 13.74
N PRO A 67 -11.39 6.31 12.78
CA PRO A 67 -11.18 7.76 12.89
C PRO A 67 -12.02 8.37 14.00
N ASN A 68 -11.61 9.55 14.50
CA ASN A 68 -12.36 10.33 15.47
C ASN A 68 -13.25 11.39 14.81
N GLY A 69 -13.06 11.65 13.52
CA GLY A 69 -13.86 12.60 12.74
C GLY A 69 -13.45 12.63 11.28
N GLY A 70 -14.26 13.28 10.48
CA GLY A 70 -14.13 13.29 9.02
C GLY A 70 -14.86 12.14 8.36
N THR A 71 -14.83 12.11 7.02
CA THR A 71 -15.48 11.09 6.20
C THR A 71 -14.50 10.45 5.23
N ILE A 72 -14.68 9.15 4.97
CA ILE A 72 -13.86 8.39 4.02
C ILE A 72 -14.79 7.64 3.08
N HIS A 73 -14.59 7.81 1.77
CA HIS A 73 -15.29 7.07 0.73
C HIS A 73 -14.30 6.23 -0.06
N VAL A 74 -14.60 4.93 -0.22
CA VAL A 74 -13.81 3.98 -1.01
C VAL A 74 -14.73 3.14 -1.86
N GLY A 75 -14.54 3.18 -3.17
CA GLY A 75 -15.25 2.28 -4.08
C GLY A 75 -16.77 2.30 -3.99
N GLY A 76 -17.36 3.45 -3.67
CA GLY A 76 -18.81 3.63 -3.49
C GLY A 76 -19.32 3.36 -2.07
N PHE A 77 -18.44 3.02 -1.12
CA PHE A 77 -18.77 2.91 0.30
C PHE A 77 -18.31 4.17 1.04
N GLU A 78 -19.19 4.74 1.86
CA GLU A 78 -18.77 5.65 2.92
C GLU A 78 -18.30 4.80 4.11
N THR A 79 -16.99 4.65 4.27
CA THR A 79 -16.43 3.70 5.25
C THR A 79 -16.62 4.17 6.69
N THR A 80 -16.86 5.46 6.88
CA THR A 80 -17.12 6.09 8.18
C THR A 80 -18.60 6.04 8.59
N ASP A 81 -19.50 5.60 7.72
CA ASP A 81 -20.90 5.35 8.04
C ASP A 81 -21.00 4.19 9.05
N PRO A 82 -21.69 4.37 10.20
CA PRO A 82 -21.89 3.29 11.18
C PRO A 82 -22.57 2.02 10.62
N ASP A 83 -23.41 2.18 9.59
CA ASP A 83 -24.16 1.10 8.96
C ASP A 83 -23.45 0.47 7.76
N VAL A 84 -22.19 0.85 7.48
CA VAL A 84 -21.43 0.33 6.36
C VAL A 84 -21.18 -1.18 6.50
N ASP A 85 -21.37 -1.92 5.41
CA ASP A 85 -20.97 -3.33 5.32
C ASP A 85 -19.44 -3.41 5.14
N LEU A 86 -18.73 -3.44 6.29
CA LEU A 86 -17.26 -3.46 6.35
C LEU A 86 -16.66 -4.66 5.61
N ASP A 87 -17.32 -5.80 5.64
CA ASP A 87 -16.82 -7.00 4.98
C ASP A 87 -16.85 -6.82 3.46
N LYS A 88 -17.92 -6.25 2.90
CA LYS A 88 -17.98 -5.93 1.47
C LYS A 88 -17.00 -4.84 1.07
N MET A 89 -16.84 -3.83 1.90
CA MET A 89 -15.86 -2.76 1.64
C MET A 89 -14.45 -3.33 1.64
N ARG A 90 -14.06 -4.10 2.66
CA ARG A 90 -12.72 -4.70 2.78
C ARG A 90 -12.40 -5.72 1.68
N GLN A 91 -13.41 -6.34 1.07
CA GLN A 91 -13.21 -7.18 -0.13
C GLN A 91 -12.66 -6.38 -1.31
N LYS A 92 -12.90 -5.06 -1.35
CA LYS A 92 -12.45 -4.17 -2.44
C LYS A 92 -11.08 -3.54 -2.17
N VAL A 93 -10.57 -3.66 -0.95
CA VAL A 93 -9.34 -3.00 -0.50
C VAL A 93 -8.31 -4.05 -0.12
N GLY A 94 -7.30 -4.23 -0.95
CA GLY A 94 -6.11 -5.01 -0.60
C GLY A 94 -5.18 -4.19 0.28
N MET A 95 -4.58 -4.82 1.29
CA MET A 95 -3.57 -4.18 2.13
C MET A 95 -2.35 -5.06 2.30
N VAL A 96 -1.20 -4.45 2.08
CA VAL A 96 0.13 -5.04 2.28
C VAL A 96 0.83 -4.25 3.38
N PHE A 97 1.28 -4.95 4.42
CA PHE A 97 1.88 -4.37 5.61
C PHE A 97 3.40 -4.41 5.55
N GLN A 98 4.05 -3.61 6.38
CA GLN A 98 5.49 -3.64 6.61
C GLN A 98 5.96 -5.03 7.10
N GLN A 99 5.24 -5.62 8.07
CA GLN A 99 5.38 -7.03 8.43
C GLN A 99 4.45 -7.84 7.55
N PHE A 100 4.91 -8.93 7.00
CA PHE A 100 4.23 -9.73 5.97
C PHE A 100 2.86 -10.24 6.41
N ASN A 101 2.66 -10.47 7.71
CA ASN A 101 1.42 -10.92 8.35
C ASN A 101 0.81 -12.17 7.67
N LEU A 102 1.68 -13.09 7.22
CA LEU A 102 1.25 -14.38 6.71
C LEU A 102 0.78 -15.26 7.86
N PHE A 103 -0.19 -16.13 7.58
CA PHE A 103 -0.62 -17.17 8.51
C PHE A 103 0.46 -18.26 8.58
N PRO A 104 1.20 -18.40 9.69
CA PRO A 104 2.37 -19.28 9.75
C PRO A 104 2.03 -20.77 9.67
N HIS A 105 0.80 -21.14 10.01
CA HIS A 105 0.29 -22.52 9.98
C HIS A 105 -0.36 -22.89 8.64
N LEU A 106 -0.39 -21.99 7.67
CA LEU A 106 -0.91 -22.21 6.33
C LEU A 106 0.23 -22.16 5.31
N THR A 107 0.13 -23.00 4.29
CA THR A 107 1.06 -22.95 3.15
C THR A 107 0.88 -21.65 2.36
N VAL A 108 1.78 -21.37 1.43
CA VAL A 108 1.72 -20.21 0.52
C VAL A 108 0.39 -20.21 -0.27
N THR A 109 0.01 -21.35 -0.84
CA THR A 109 -1.27 -21.48 -1.55
C THR A 109 -2.45 -21.25 -0.61
N GLU A 110 -2.42 -21.81 0.59
CA GLU A 110 -3.49 -21.64 1.57
C GLU A 110 -3.61 -20.20 2.05
N ASN A 111 -2.50 -19.49 2.26
CA ASN A 111 -2.50 -18.06 2.54
C ASN A 111 -3.25 -17.26 1.46
N CYS A 112 -3.09 -17.62 0.19
CA CYS A 112 -3.75 -16.95 -0.93
C CYS A 112 -5.21 -17.41 -1.13
N THR A 113 -5.61 -18.60 -0.63
CA THR A 113 -6.96 -19.15 -0.88
C THR A 113 -7.93 -18.99 0.27
N VAL A 114 -7.45 -18.89 1.51
CA VAL A 114 -8.31 -18.88 2.72
C VAL A 114 -9.35 -17.76 2.69
N ALA A 115 -8.95 -16.54 2.34
CA ALA A 115 -9.88 -15.41 2.26
C ALA A 115 -10.85 -15.54 1.09
N GLN A 116 -10.40 -16.03 -0.07
CA GLN A 116 -11.25 -16.28 -1.22
C GLN A 116 -12.39 -17.26 -0.91
N THR A 117 -12.08 -18.35 -0.20
CA THR A 117 -13.08 -19.38 0.15
C THR A 117 -13.97 -18.94 1.30
N LYS A 118 -13.41 -18.32 2.34
CA LYS A 118 -14.16 -17.92 3.53
C LYS A 118 -15.01 -16.67 3.32
N VAL A 119 -14.50 -15.68 2.60
CA VAL A 119 -15.14 -14.37 2.43
C VAL A 119 -15.87 -14.28 1.09
N LEU A 120 -15.17 -14.53 -0.03
CA LEU A 120 -15.79 -14.45 -1.37
C LEU A 120 -16.64 -15.69 -1.72
N LYS A 121 -16.60 -16.74 -0.89
CA LYS A 121 -17.31 -18.01 -1.13
C LYS A 121 -16.94 -18.68 -2.47
N ARG A 122 -15.72 -18.42 -2.98
CA ARG A 122 -15.21 -19.11 -4.18
C ARG A 122 -15.09 -20.60 -3.95
N GLN A 123 -15.35 -21.38 -4.98
CA GLN A 123 -15.06 -22.81 -4.96
C GLN A 123 -13.55 -23.05 -4.82
N ALA A 124 -13.16 -24.11 -4.12
CA ALA A 124 -11.76 -24.38 -3.81
C ALA A 124 -10.86 -24.50 -5.06
N SER A 125 -11.38 -25.06 -6.16
CA SER A 125 -10.67 -25.15 -7.43
C SER A 125 -10.39 -23.77 -8.02
N GLN A 126 -11.40 -22.91 -8.08
CA GLN A 126 -11.26 -21.53 -8.57
C GLN A 126 -10.31 -20.70 -7.69
N ALA A 127 -10.42 -20.87 -6.35
CA ALA A 127 -9.53 -20.16 -5.43
C ALA A 127 -8.05 -20.55 -5.64
N LYS A 128 -7.77 -21.83 -5.88
CA LYS A 128 -6.43 -22.31 -6.20
C LYS A 128 -5.91 -21.77 -7.54
N GLU A 129 -6.76 -21.72 -8.55
CA GLU A 129 -6.43 -21.18 -9.86
C GLU A 129 -6.04 -19.69 -9.79
N VAL A 130 -6.84 -18.89 -9.07
CA VAL A 130 -6.54 -17.48 -8.82
C VAL A 130 -5.26 -17.31 -7.98
N ALA A 131 -5.08 -18.14 -6.95
CA ALA A 131 -3.86 -18.13 -6.15
C ALA A 131 -2.63 -18.44 -7.00
N GLN A 132 -2.67 -19.50 -7.83
CA GLN A 132 -1.58 -19.89 -8.72
C GLN A 132 -1.23 -18.76 -9.71
N LYS A 133 -2.25 -18.12 -10.30
CA LYS A 133 -2.05 -16.98 -11.20
C LYS A 133 -1.30 -15.85 -10.49
N ASN A 134 -1.72 -15.46 -9.29
CA ASN A 134 -1.09 -14.39 -8.53
C ASN A 134 0.31 -14.77 -8.01
N LEU A 135 0.53 -16.03 -7.61
CA LEU A 135 1.85 -16.53 -7.25
C LEU A 135 2.81 -16.52 -8.46
N THR A 136 2.32 -16.88 -9.64
CA THR A 136 3.09 -16.74 -10.88
C THR A 136 3.45 -15.29 -11.17
N HIS A 137 2.50 -14.37 -10.99
CA HIS A 137 2.71 -12.93 -11.20
C HIS A 137 3.82 -12.37 -10.29
N VAL A 138 3.93 -12.87 -9.06
CA VAL A 138 4.98 -12.45 -8.11
C VAL A 138 6.25 -13.33 -8.16
N GLY A 139 6.37 -14.23 -9.16
CA GLY A 139 7.55 -15.09 -9.37
C GLY A 139 7.70 -16.20 -8.33
N LEU A 140 6.59 -16.70 -7.76
CA LEU A 140 6.58 -17.74 -6.73
C LEU A 140 5.68 -18.94 -7.09
N ALA A 141 5.54 -19.25 -8.39
CA ALA A 141 4.68 -20.33 -8.89
C ALA A 141 4.98 -21.69 -8.25
N ASP A 142 6.26 -21.99 -7.99
CA ASP A 142 6.72 -23.27 -7.48
C ASP A 142 6.80 -23.35 -5.93
N PHE A 143 6.37 -22.30 -5.24
CA PHE A 143 6.47 -22.18 -3.78
C PHE A 143 5.15 -22.50 -3.06
N GLY A 144 4.13 -22.95 -3.78
CA GLY A 144 2.76 -23.10 -3.28
C GLY A 144 2.60 -23.96 -2.02
N ASP A 145 3.40 -25.02 -1.90
CA ASP A 145 3.32 -26.00 -0.81
C ASP A 145 4.23 -25.67 0.37
N ARG A 146 5.05 -24.60 0.28
CA ARG A 146 5.93 -24.16 1.36
C ARG A 146 5.18 -23.40 2.44
N TYR A 147 5.74 -23.39 3.65
CA TYR A 147 5.26 -22.57 4.76
C TYR A 147 6.03 -21.24 4.83
N PRO A 148 5.48 -20.18 5.48
CA PRO A 148 6.14 -18.88 5.58
C PRO A 148 7.54 -18.89 6.18
N ASP A 149 7.83 -19.76 7.13
CA ASP A 149 9.14 -19.90 7.77
C ASP A 149 10.23 -20.51 6.87
N GLU A 150 9.82 -21.13 5.76
CA GLU A 150 10.73 -21.64 4.73
C GLU A 150 11.09 -20.59 3.65
N LEU A 151 10.59 -19.36 3.80
CA LEU A 151 10.72 -18.28 2.82
C LEU A 151 11.62 -17.14 3.35
N SER A 152 12.39 -16.52 2.43
CA SER A 152 13.06 -15.25 2.74
C SER A 152 12.05 -14.12 2.97
N GLY A 153 12.47 -13.02 3.62
CA GLY A 153 11.60 -11.85 3.84
C GLY A 153 11.00 -11.30 2.54
N GLY A 154 11.80 -11.18 1.49
CA GLY A 154 11.31 -10.73 0.17
C GLY A 154 10.31 -11.71 -0.46
N GLN A 155 10.49 -13.01 -0.29
CA GLN A 155 9.52 -14.02 -0.72
C GLN A 155 8.22 -13.92 0.08
N GLN A 156 8.31 -13.77 1.41
CA GLN A 156 7.12 -13.58 2.26
C GLN A 156 6.33 -12.33 1.87
N GLN A 157 7.01 -11.21 1.56
CA GLN A 157 6.35 -10.00 1.10
C GLN A 157 5.66 -10.19 -0.24
N ARG A 158 6.29 -10.91 -1.17
CA ARG A 158 5.67 -11.23 -2.47
C ARG A 158 4.45 -12.13 -2.30
N VAL A 159 4.47 -13.09 -1.36
CA VAL A 159 3.27 -13.87 -0.99
C VAL A 159 2.18 -12.97 -0.41
N ALA A 160 2.53 -11.99 0.46
CA ALA A 160 1.55 -11.06 1.02
C ALA A 160 0.88 -10.21 -0.07
N ILE A 161 1.63 -9.80 -1.11
CA ILE A 161 1.07 -9.12 -2.28
C ILE A 161 0.14 -10.07 -3.06
N ALA A 162 0.57 -11.31 -3.36
CA ALA A 162 -0.23 -12.30 -4.07
C ALA A 162 -1.54 -12.62 -3.32
N ARG A 163 -1.47 -12.73 -1.98
CA ARG A 163 -2.64 -12.91 -1.12
C ARG A 163 -3.63 -11.77 -1.25
N ALA A 164 -3.15 -10.52 -1.19
CA ALA A 164 -4.00 -9.35 -1.34
C ALA A 164 -4.66 -9.29 -2.73
N LEU A 165 -3.89 -9.53 -3.80
CA LEU A 165 -4.40 -9.58 -5.18
C LEU A 165 -5.41 -10.69 -5.41
N SER A 166 -5.33 -11.80 -4.68
CA SER A 166 -6.24 -12.94 -4.82
C SER A 166 -7.69 -12.64 -4.40
N MET A 167 -7.93 -11.50 -3.75
CA MET A 167 -9.26 -11.00 -3.43
C MET A 167 -9.88 -10.15 -4.54
N ASP A 168 -9.20 -9.94 -5.68
CA ASP A 168 -9.58 -9.03 -6.79
C ASP A 168 -9.90 -7.61 -6.28
N PRO A 169 -8.95 -6.98 -5.57
CA PRO A 169 -9.17 -5.65 -5.01
C PRO A 169 -9.26 -4.60 -6.11
N THR A 170 -10.00 -3.52 -5.83
CA THR A 170 -10.09 -2.34 -6.70
C THR A 170 -9.17 -1.19 -6.23
N LEU A 171 -8.58 -1.34 -5.05
CA LEU A 171 -7.62 -0.43 -4.42
C LEU A 171 -6.59 -1.26 -3.66
N MET A 172 -5.33 -0.91 -3.80
CA MET A 172 -4.24 -1.48 -3.01
C MET A 172 -3.62 -0.43 -2.09
N LEU A 173 -3.50 -0.77 -0.82
CA LEU A 173 -2.82 0.01 0.22
C LEU A 173 -1.49 -0.67 0.55
N PHE A 174 -0.39 0.08 0.52
CA PHE A 174 0.94 -0.43 0.87
C PHE A 174 1.51 0.39 2.04
N ASP A 175 1.70 -0.25 3.19
CA ASP A 175 2.27 0.37 4.39
C ASP A 175 3.74 -0.03 4.53
N GLU A 176 4.65 0.77 3.97
CA GLU A 176 6.10 0.57 3.96
C GLU A 176 6.52 -0.86 3.53
N PRO A 177 6.14 -1.31 2.32
CA PRO A 177 6.26 -2.72 1.92
C PRO A 177 7.70 -3.24 1.79
N THR A 178 8.70 -2.36 1.85
CA THR A 178 10.12 -2.70 1.69
C THR A 178 10.95 -2.52 2.95
N SER A 179 10.44 -1.86 3.99
CA SER A 179 11.24 -1.46 5.16
C SER A 179 11.71 -2.62 6.06
N ALA A 180 11.12 -3.80 5.94
CA ALA A 180 11.54 -5.01 6.65
C ALA A 180 12.39 -5.96 5.79
N LEU A 181 12.85 -5.50 4.60
CA LEU A 181 13.55 -6.33 3.62
C LEU A 181 15.04 -6.02 3.54
N ASP A 182 15.82 -7.04 3.18
CA ASP A 182 17.20 -6.85 2.78
C ASP A 182 17.29 -6.03 1.49
N PRO A 183 18.30 -5.14 1.34
CA PRO A 183 18.45 -4.28 0.17
C PRO A 183 18.44 -5.03 -1.18
N GLU A 184 18.96 -6.27 -1.20
CA GLU A 184 18.99 -7.10 -2.40
C GLU A 184 17.60 -7.53 -2.89
N THR A 185 16.61 -7.64 -1.97
CA THR A 185 15.26 -8.12 -2.27
C THR A 185 14.25 -6.99 -2.48
N VAL A 186 14.57 -5.77 -2.08
CA VAL A 186 13.73 -4.57 -2.27
C VAL A 186 13.34 -4.40 -3.74
N GLY A 187 14.30 -4.56 -4.66
CA GLY A 187 14.09 -4.37 -6.10
C GLY A 187 13.00 -5.27 -6.68
N GLU A 188 12.88 -6.52 -6.20
CA GLU A 188 11.87 -7.47 -6.66
C GLU A 188 10.45 -7.04 -6.27
N VAL A 189 10.25 -6.57 -5.03
CA VAL A 189 8.96 -6.06 -4.55
C VAL A 189 8.57 -4.78 -5.31
N LEU A 190 9.51 -3.85 -5.50
CA LEU A 190 9.26 -2.64 -6.26
C LEU A 190 8.94 -2.93 -7.74
N ALA A 191 9.54 -3.96 -8.34
CA ALA A 191 9.22 -4.38 -9.71
C ALA A 191 7.77 -4.86 -9.84
N ILE A 192 7.28 -5.62 -8.86
CA ILE A 192 5.86 -6.03 -8.81
C ILE A 192 4.96 -4.81 -8.69
N MET A 193 5.26 -3.87 -7.79
CA MET A 193 4.46 -2.66 -7.62
C MET A 193 4.44 -1.80 -8.90
N ARG A 194 5.58 -1.72 -9.63
CA ARG A 194 5.61 -1.07 -10.95
C ARG A 194 4.70 -1.77 -11.96
N SER A 195 4.66 -3.09 -11.95
CA SER A 195 3.78 -3.84 -12.86
C SER A 195 2.30 -3.59 -12.57
N LEU A 196 1.92 -3.52 -11.29
CA LEU A 196 0.56 -3.20 -10.86
C LEU A 196 0.15 -1.77 -11.28
N ALA A 197 1.04 -0.79 -11.12
CA ALA A 197 0.84 0.57 -11.58
C ALA A 197 0.58 0.63 -13.10
N LYS A 198 1.43 -0.04 -13.89
CA LYS A 198 1.27 -0.13 -15.34
C LYS A 198 -0.03 -0.81 -15.77
N ALA A 199 -0.53 -1.73 -14.97
CA ALA A 199 -1.80 -2.40 -15.20
C ALA A 199 -3.03 -1.56 -14.80
N GLY A 200 -2.85 -0.33 -14.29
CA GLY A 200 -3.92 0.59 -13.91
C GLY A 200 -4.51 0.33 -12.51
N MET A 201 -3.79 -0.36 -11.62
CA MET A 201 -4.21 -0.53 -10.23
C MET A 201 -4.18 0.81 -9.50
N THR A 202 -5.27 1.17 -8.80
CA THR A 202 -5.25 2.30 -7.87
C THR A 202 -4.41 1.93 -6.65
N MET A 203 -3.43 2.76 -6.32
CA MET A 203 -2.55 2.48 -5.19
C MET A 203 -2.35 3.70 -4.31
N LEU A 204 -2.41 3.49 -2.98
CA LEU A 204 -1.96 4.44 -1.98
C LEU A 204 -0.80 3.81 -1.20
N VAL A 205 0.38 4.39 -1.29
CA VAL A 205 1.65 3.77 -0.90
C VAL A 205 2.38 4.64 0.11
N VAL A 206 2.58 4.16 1.33
CA VAL A 206 3.56 4.74 2.26
C VAL A 206 4.92 4.16 1.93
N THR A 207 5.90 4.99 1.62
CA THR A 207 7.22 4.51 1.23
C THR A 207 8.36 5.48 1.62
N HIS A 208 9.54 4.92 1.83
CA HIS A 208 10.81 5.64 1.95
C HIS A 208 11.66 5.52 0.67
N GLU A 209 11.17 4.81 -0.34
CA GLU A 209 11.84 4.60 -1.62
C GLU A 209 11.59 5.79 -2.56
N MET A 210 12.37 6.86 -2.41
CA MET A 210 12.15 8.10 -3.17
C MET A 210 12.31 7.92 -4.68
N SER A 211 13.22 7.05 -5.11
CA SER A 211 13.40 6.71 -6.53
C SER A 211 12.15 6.04 -7.12
N PHE A 212 11.57 5.10 -6.38
CA PHE A 212 10.32 4.46 -6.76
C PHE A 212 9.17 5.47 -6.82
N ALA A 213 9.00 6.28 -5.77
CA ALA A 213 7.95 7.30 -5.74
C ALA A 213 8.07 8.28 -6.92
N LYS A 214 9.29 8.74 -7.25
CA LYS A 214 9.54 9.64 -8.39
C LYS A 214 9.25 9.01 -9.75
N GLU A 215 9.51 7.70 -9.89
CA GLU A 215 9.37 6.98 -11.15
C GLU A 215 7.92 6.53 -11.42
N VAL A 216 7.20 6.09 -10.37
CA VAL A 216 5.97 5.32 -10.49
C VAL A 216 4.74 6.09 -10.04
N ALA A 217 4.87 6.97 -9.04
CA ALA A 217 3.72 7.72 -8.56
C ALA A 217 3.33 8.83 -9.54
N ASP A 218 2.03 8.96 -9.73
CA ASP A 218 1.44 10.12 -10.42
C ASP A 218 1.56 11.36 -9.54
N ARG A 219 1.32 11.17 -8.24
CA ARG A 219 1.34 12.24 -7.24
C ARG A 219 2.01 11.80 -5.95
N VAL A 220 2.71 12.72 -5.32
CA VAL A 220 3.32 12.55 -4.01
C VAL A 220 2.70 13.54 -3.03
N ILE A 221 2.45 13.06 -1.82
CA ILE A 221 1.94 13.83 -0.69
C ILE A 221 2.98 13.77 0.43
N PHE A 222 3.52 14.91 0.80
CA PHE A 222 4.39 15.02 1.96
C PHE A 222 3.59 15.38 3.20
N MET A 223 3.67 14.52 4.22
CA MET A 223 3.01 14.69 5.51
C MET A 223 4.03 14.99 6.61
N ASP A 224 3.72 15.95 7.44
CA ASP A 224 4.45 16.22 8.68
C ASP A 224 3.52 16.70 9.79
N GLY A 225 3.78 16.29 11.04
CA GLY A 225 3.01 16.72 12.20
C GLY A 225 1.49 16.45 12.14
N GLY A 226 1.06 15.49 11.34
CA GLY A 226 -0.34 15.09 11.20
C GLY A 226 -1.15 15.88 10.17
N VAL A 227 -0.48 16.64 9.31
CA VAL A 227 -1.12 17.41 8.21
C VAL A 227 -0.43 17.14 6.88
N VAL A 228 -1.12 17.41 5.78
CA VAL A 228 -0.52 17.51 4.44
C VAL A 228 0.20 18.86 4.34
N VAL A 229 1.51 18.84 4.09
CA VAL A 229 2.34 20.04 3.96
C VAL A 229 2.53 20.43 2.49
N GLU A 230 2.70 19.43 1.63
CA GLU A 230 2.87 19.64 0.20
C GLU A 230 2.33 18.44 -0.56
N GLU A 231 1.66 18.72 -1.68
CA GLU A 231 1.23 17.68 -2.62
C GLU A 231 1.35 18.16 -4.06
N GLY A 232 1.59 17.25 -4.97
CA GLY A 232 1.71 17.56 -6.40
C GLY A 232 2.23 16.39 -7.21
N PRO A 233 2.49 16.60 -8.51
CA PRO A 233 3.14 15.62 -9.36
C PRO A 233 4.44 15.10 -8.72
N ALA A 234 4.66 13.78 -8.78
CA ALA A 234 5.79 13.17 -8.08
C ALA A 234 7.15 13.77 -8.44
N LYS A 235 7.33 14.13 -9.73
CA LYS A 235 8.57 14.74 -10.21
C LYS A 235 8.81 16.13 -9.60
N ASP A 236 7.74 16.88 -9.35
CA ASP A 236 7.82 18.24 -8.81
C ASP A 236 8.09 18.19 -7.31
N VAL A 237 7.30 17.46 -6.54
CA VAL A 237 7.46 17.36 -5.07
C VAL A 237 8.81 16.77 -4.68
N ILE A 238 9.30 15.73 -5.40
CA ILE A 238 10.60 15.10 -5.07
C ILE A 238 11.77 15.87 -5.69
N GLY A 239 11.60 16.43 -6.90
CA GLY A 239 12.69 17.06 -7.65
C GLY A 239 12.87 18.54 -7.37
N ASN A 240 11.81 19.26 -7.06
CA ASN A 240 11.78 20.71 -6.85
C ASN A 240 10.70 21.11 -5.82
N PRO A 241 10.79 20.60 -4.56
CA PRO A 241 9.81 20.90 -3.53
C PRO A 241 9.75 22.40 -3.23
N GLN A 242 8.52 22.90 -3.02
CA GLN A 242 8.27 24.33 -2.79
C GLN A 242 8.21 24.68 -1.31
N GLN A 243 7.86 23.71 -0.46
CA GLN A 243 7.75 23.93 0.97
C GLN A 243 9.11 23.73 1.66
N PRO A 244 9.59 24.66 2.51
CA PRO A 244 10.87 24.55 3.20
C PRO A 244 10.99 23.22 3.99
N ARG A 245 9.90 22.79 4.60
CA ARG A 245 9.88 21.55 5.39
C ARG A 245 10.04 20.29 4.52
N THR A 246 9.48 20.29 3.31
CA THR A 246 9.68 19.21 2.32
C THR A 246 11.12 19.19 1.82
N GLN A 247 11.70 20.38 1.56
CA GLN A 247 13.10 20.53 1.13
C GLN A 247 14.05 19.94 2.17
N ASP A 248 13.86 20.29 3.46
CA ASP A 248 14.68 19.80 4.56
C ASP A 248 14.58 18.27 4.71
N PHE A 249 13.37 17.72 4.58
CA PHE A 249 13.17 16.28 4.65
C PHE A 249 13.86 15.56 3.49
N LEU A 250 13.61 15.99 2.26
CA LEU A 250 14.17 15.34 1.07
C LEU A 250 15.68 15.47 1.00
N LYS A 251 16.26 16.62 1.41
CA LYS A 251 17.71 16.77 1.50
C LYS A 251 18.35 15.72 2.41
N ARG A 252 17.74 15.46 3.58
CA ARG A 252 18.24 14.44 4.53
C ARG A 252 18.09 13.02 4.02
N VAL A 253 17.02 12.73 3.28
CA VAL A 253 16.74 11.38 2.76
C VAL A 253 17.57 11.07 1.51
N LEU A 254 17.74 12.05 0.62
CA LEU A 254 18.45 11.86 -0.64
C LEU A 254 19.98 12.00 -0.48
N ASP A 255 20.43 12.77 0.53
CA ASP A 255 21.86 12.95 0.82
C ASP A 255 22.14 12.85 2.33
N PRO A 256 22.07 11.64 2.90
CA PRO A 256 22.24 11.43 4.33
C PRO A 256 23.65 11.72 4.87
N THR A 257 24.65 11.86 3.97
CA THR A 257 26.06 12.10 4.34
C THR A 257 26.39 13.56 4.62
N HIS A 258 25.53 14.50 4.21
CA HIS A 258 25.73 15.95 4.39
C HIS A 258 24.87 16.56 5.49
N VAL A 259 24.48 15.78 6.50
CA VAL A 259 23.80 16.32 7.68
C VAL A 259 24.83 17.12 8.50
N GLN A 260 24.79 18.45 8.41
CA GLN A 260 25.49 19.31 9.36
C GLN A 260 24.91 19.07 10.76
N ILE A 261 25.70 18.47 11.64
CA ILE A 261 25.38 18.46 13.07
C ILE A 261 25.49 19.92 13.50
N ALA A 262 24.35 20.56 13.79
CA ALA A 262 24.33 21.88 14.39
C ALA A 262 25.02 21.76 15.76
N GLU A 263 26.09 22.49 15.99
CA GLU A 263 26.79 22.64 17.26
C GLU A 263 25.91 23.32 18.32
#